data_0055075948d6a15ecf26a790bc3732dd
#
_entry.id   0055075948d6a15ecf26a790bc3732dd
#
_cell.length_a   1.000
_cell.length_b   1.000
_cell.length_c   1.000
_cell.angle_alpha   90.00
_cell.angle_beta   90.00
_cell.angle_gamma   90.00
#
_symmetry.space_group_name_H-M   'P 1'
#
loop_
_entity.id
_entity.type
_entity.pdbx_description
1 polymer ?
#
loop_
_entity_poly.entity_id
_entity_poly.type
_entity_poly.pdbx_seq_one_letter_code
_entity_poly.pdbx_strand_id
1 'polypeptide(L)'
;MPLAWDTKTLVSAGEETVIVSYSVGADKLVKLDGFIAFGTCSAIYRLYVDEDVKASYMTSEADRNAYVIFRTEHVTGPKTITIKVTHFIPAPAGEGQDFEGTILGG
;
A
#
# COMPACT_ATOMS: atom_id res chain seq x y z
N MET A 1 13.53 -0.60 -7.58
CA MET A 1 12.93 -1.76 -8.27
C MET A 1 11.67 -2.19 -7.52
N PRO A 2 10.54 -2.49 -8.19
CA PRO A 2 9.35 -2.95 -7.48
C PRO A 2 9.47 -4.42 -7.08
N LEU A 3 9.08 -4.72 -5.83
CA LEU A 3 8.93 -6.09 -5.36
C LEU A 3 7.57 -6.65 -5.79
N ALA A 4 6.54 -5.82 -5.74
CA ALA A 4 5.18 -6.21 -6.12
C ALA A 4 4.39 -4.97 -6.53
N TRP A 5 3.43 -5.17 -7.40
CA TRP A 5 2.54 -4.12 -7.90
C TRP A 5 1.16 -4.73 -8.13
N ASP A 6 0.12 -4.03 -7.74
CA ASP A 6 -1.25 -4.48 -7.96
C ASP A 6 -2.23 -3.32 -7.86
N THR A 7 -3.45 -3.58 -8.24
CA THR A 7 -4.56 -2.64 -8.16
C THR A 7 -5.70 -3.26 -7.36
N LYS A 8 -6.52 -2.39 -6.77
CA LYS A 8 -7.77 -2.80 -6.13
C LYS A 8 -8.87 -1.84 -6.54
N THR A 9 -9.94 -2.38 -7.08
CA THR A 9 -11.06 -1.59 -7.57
C THR A 9 -12.28 -1.72 -6.65
N LEU A 10 -13.18 -0.75 -6.75
CA LEU A 10 -14.46 -0.74 -6.04
C LEU A 10 -14.30 -0.83 -4.51
N VAL A 11 -13.30 -0.12 -3.98
CA VAL A 11 -13.04 -0.11 -2.54
C VAL A 11 -14.07 0.77 -1.83
N SER A 12 -14.73 0.22 -0.82
CA SER A 12 -15.73 0.93 -0.03
C SER A 12 -15.09 1.92 0.94
N ALA A 13 -15.75 3.05 1.16
CA ALA A 13 -15.29 4.05 2.11
C ALA A 13 -15.31 3.52 3.54
N GLY A 14 -14.32 3.91 4.34
CA GLY A 14 -14.25 3.60 5.76
C GLY A 14 -13.63 2.26 6.12
N GLU A 15 -13.37 1.39 5.14
CA GLU A 15 -12.78 0.09 5.37
C GLU A 15 -11.32 0.07 4.93
N GLU A 16 -10.43 -0.49 5.76
CA GLU A 16 -9.05 -0.71 5.37
C GLU A 16 -8.99 -1.94 4.45
N THR A 17 -8.47 -1.75 3.23
CA THR A 17 -8.48 -2.76 2.19
C THR A 17 -7.08 -2.99 1.66
N VAL A 18 -6.71 -4.26 1.44
CA VAL A 18 -5.41 -4.63 0.86
C VAL A 18 -5.39 -4.26 -0.62
N ILE A 19 -4.37 -3.50 -1.05
CA ILE A 19 -4.12 -3.23 -2.46
C ILE A 19 -3.18 -4.28 -3.03
N VAL A 20 -2.04 -4.50 -2.38
CA VAL A 20 -0.99 -5.39 -2.86
C VAL A 20 -0.32 -6.08 -1.69
N SER A 21 0.06 -7.34 -1.89
CA SER A 21 0.80 -8.14 -0.92
C SER A 21 1.99 -8.81 -1.59
N TYR A 22 3.08 -8.93 -0.84
CA TYR A 22 4.27 -9.65 -1.25
C TYR A 22 4.73 -10.57 -0.13
N SER A 23 4.83 -11.87 -0.42
CA SER A 23 5.25 -12.86 0.56
C SER A 23 6.76 -13.07 0.49
N VAL A 24 7.44 -12.83 1.60
CA VAL A 24 8.87 -13.15 1.75
C VAL A 24 8.94 -14.57 2.28
N GLY A 25 9.48 -15.46 1.48
CA GLY A 25 9.56 -16.87 1.84
C GLY A 25 10.52 -17.14 3.01
N ALA A 26 10.38 -18.32 3.62
CA ALA A 26 11.32 -18.78 4.63
C ALA A 26 12.73 -18.80 4.04
N ASP A 27 13.72 -18.41 4.81
CA ASP A 27 15.13 -18.33 4.38
C ASP A 27 15.40 -17.28 3.28
N LYS A 28 14.45 -16.40 3.02
CA LYS A 28 14.63 -15.29 2.07
C LYS A 28 14.81 -13.98 2.80
N LEU A 29 15.56 -13.08 2.18
CA LEU A 29 15.80 -11.72 2.66
C LEU A 29 15.48 -10.75 1.54
N VAL A 30 14.68 -9.74 1.82
CA VAL A 30 14.45 -8.63 0.89
C VAL A 30 14.81 -7.31 1.54
N LYS A 31 15.16 -6.34 0.71
CA LYS A 31 15.40 -4.96 1.14
C LYS A 31 14.14 -4.16 0.83
N LEU A 32 13.55 -3.58 1.85
CA LEU A 32 12.33 -2.79 1.71
C LEU A 32 12.71 -1.31 1.73
N ASP A 33 12.41 -0.60 0.65
CA ASP A 33 12.83 0.80 0.46
C ASP A 33 11.69 1.80 0.60
N GLY A 34 10.46 1.38 0.41
CA GLY A 34 9.31 2.28 0.49
C GLY A 34 8.13 1.78 -0.31
N PHE A 35 7.23 2.70 -0.65
CA PHE A 35 6.10 2.37 -1.49
C PHE A 35 5.62 3.57 -2.29
N ILE A 36 4.90 3.28 -3.38
CA ILE A 36 4.18 4.26 -4.19
C ILE A 36 2.73 3.80 -4.21
N ALA A 37 1.80 4.74 -4.04
CA ALA A 37 0.38 4.44 -4.16
C ALA A 37 -0.37 5.65 -4.67
N PHE A 38 -1.47 5.41 -5.37
CA PHE A 38 -2.37 6.47 -5.79
C PHE A 38 -3.75 5.89 -6.04
N GLY A 39 -4.72 6.76 -6.18
CA GLY A 39 -6.09 6.35 -6.42
C GLY A 39 -6.95 7.46 -6.98
N THR A 40 -8.22 7.15 -7.14
CA THR A 40 -9.22 8.06 -7.70
C THR A 40 -9.69 9.11 -6.69
N CYS A 41 -9.30 8.99 -5.42
CA CYS A 41 -9.60 9.97 -4.38
C CYS A 41 -8.47 10.03 -3.35
N SER A 42 -8.53 11.02 -2.45
CA SER A 42 -7.63 11.09 -1.31
C SER A 42 -7.83 9.91 -0.37
N ALA A 43 -6.76 9.45 0.25
CA ALA A 43 -6.80 8.28 1.11
C ALA A 43 -5.61 8.23 2.06
N ILE A 44 -5.66 7.30 3.00
CA ILE A 44 -4.56 6.97 3.88
C ILE A 44 -4.00 5.63 3.42
N TYR A 45 -2.71 5.61 3.11
CA TYR A 45 -2.00 4.40 2.73
C TYR A 45 -1.07 3.98 3.84
N ARG A 46 -1.05 2.68 4.16
CA ARG A 46 -0.14 2.13 5.16
C ARG A 46 0.58 0.93 4.61
N LEU A 47 1.89 0.90 4.86
CA LEU A 47 2.74 -0.25 4.52
C LEU A 47 2.96 -1.07 5.78
N TYR A 48 2.64 -2.35 5.71
CA TYR A 48 2.76 -3.29 6.81
C TYR A 48 3.82 -4.34 6.51
N VAL A 49 4.52 -4.78 7.56
CA VAL A 49 5.25 -6.04 7.55
C VAL A 49 4.54 -6.91 8.59
N ASP A 50 3.84 -7.93 8.14
CA ASP A 50 2.85 -8.68 8.90
C ASP A 50 1.81 -7.73 9.50
N GLU A 51 1.76 -7.57 10.82
CA GLU A 51 0.81 -6.68 11.50
C GLU A 51 1.43 -5.32 11.87
N ASP A 52 2.74 -5.16 11.67
CA ASP A 52 3.46 -3.94 12.05
C ASP A 52 3.39 -2.88 10.95
N VAL A 53 2.92 -1.70 11.30
CA VAL A 53 2.91 -0.55 10.39
C VAL A 53 4.31 0.01 10.29
N LYS A 54 4.88 0.03 9.09
CA LYS A 54 6.23 0.58 8.86
C LYS A 54 6.20 1.99 8.30
N ALA A 55 5.17 2.35 7.57
CA ALA A 55 5.02 3.69 7.00
C ALA A 55 3.54 3.98 6.78
N SER A 56 3.21 5.27 6.79
CA SER A 56 1.86 5.75 6.59
C SER A 56 1.91 7.08 5.86
N TYR A 57 0.99 7.31 4.94
CA TYR A 57 0.91 8.55 4.20
C TYR A 57 -0.54 8.88 3.88
N MET A 58 -0.94 10.13 4.16
CA MET A 58 -2.26 10.62 3.82
C MET A 58 -2.15 11.54 2.60
N THR A 59 -2.89 11.22 1.55
CA THR A 59 -2.97 12.06 0.35
C THR A 59 -4.10 13.09 0.50
N SER A 60 -4.18 14.02 -0.45
CA SER A 60 -5.23 15.03 -0.52
C SER A 60 -5.92 14.96 -1.88
N GLU A 61 -7.07 15.65 -2.01
CA GLU A 61 -7.74 15.73 -3.31
C GLU A 61 -6.93 16.54 -4.33
N ALA A 62 -6.04 17.41 -3.86
CA ALA A 62 -5.13 18.17 -4.72
C ALA A 62 -3.94 17.34 -5.21
N ASP A 63 -3.50 16.38 -4.40
CA ASP A 63 -2.41 15.46 -4.75
C ASP A 63 -2.73 14.08 -4.20
N ARG A 64 -3.16 13.20 -5.09
CA ARG A 64 -3.60 11.85 -4.76
C ARG A 64 -2.50 10.80 -4.83
N ASN A 65 -1.25 11.24 -4.96
CA ASN A 65 -0.09 10.36 -5.06
C ASN A 65 0.63 10.26 -3.72
N ALA A 66 0.91 9.04 -3.30
CA ALA A 66 1.75 8.75 -2.15
C ALA A 66 3.08 8.20 -2.68
N TYR A 67 4.17 8.80 -2.25
CA TYR A 67 5.51 8.34 -2.58
C TYR A 67 6.34 8.42 -1.31
N VAL A 68 6.59 7.26 -0.72
CA VAL A 68 7.29 7.19 0.56
C VAL A 68 8.56 6.36 0.39
N ILE A 69 9.70 7.01 0.55
CA ILE A 69 11.01 6.36 0.60
C ILE A 69 11.54 6.50 2.02
N PHE A 70 11.94 5.41 2.61
CA PHE A 70 12.53 5.43 3.93
C PHE A 70 13.87 4.70 3.90
N ARG A 71 14.59 4.76 5.03
CA ARG A 71 15.85 4.05 5.17
C ARG A 71 15.61 2.57 4.96
N THR A 72 16.35 1.94 4.04
CA THR A 72 16.21 0.54 3.70
C THR A 72 16.11 -0.35 4.93
N GLU A 73 15.07 -1.15 4.99
CA GLU A 73 14.84 -2.11 6.05
C GLU A 73 14.98 -3.53 5.48
N HIS A 74 15.75 -4.36 6.16
CA HIS A 74 15.90 -5.75 5.77
C HIS A 74 14.76 -6.57 6.37
N VAL A 75 14.03 -7.29 5.52
CA VAL A 75 12.92 -8.14 5.94
C VAL A 75 13.29 -9.58 5.67
N THR A 76 13.40 -10.37 6.73
CA THR A 76 13.71 -11.80 6.66
C THR A 76 12.41 -12.59 6.81
N GLY A 77 12.18 -13.51 5.90
CA GLY A 77 10.98 -14.35 5.93
C GLY A 77 10.97 -15.41 7.02
N PRO A 78 9.81 -16.01 7.24
CA PRO A 78 8.57 -15.77 6.51
C PRO A 78 7.86 -14.51 7.00
N LYS A 79 7.56 -13.61 6.10
CA LYS A 79 6.85 -12.35 6.38
C LYS A 79 5.99 -11.98 5.18
N THR A 80 4.95 -11.20 5.39
CA THR A 80 4.13 -10.64 4.32
C THR A 80 4.19 -9.14 4.38
N ILE A 81 4.56 -8.51 3.26
CA ILE A 81 4.59 -7.05 3.12
C ILE A 81 3.31 -6.65 2.38
N THR A 82 2.56 -5.70 2.93
CA THR A 82 1.25 -5.35 2.42
C THR A 82 1.06 -3.84 2.39
N ILE A 83 0.45 -3.32 1.32
CA ILE A 83 -0.05 -1.94 1.29
C ILE A 83 -1.56 -2.01 1.48
N LYS A 84 -2.07 -1.27 2.45
CA LYS A 84 -3.51 -1.14 2.68
C LYS A 84 -3.93 0.30 2.52
N VAL A 85 -5.17 0.50 2.06
CA VAL A 85 -5.76 1.82 1.85
C VAL A 85 -7.05 1.95 2.66
N THR A 86 -7.25 3.14 3.22
CA THR A 86 -8.53 3.55 3.79
C THR A 86 -8.90 4.90 3.20
N HIS A 87 -10.10 5.02 2.65
CA HIS A 87 -10.60 6.30 2.15
C HIS A 87 -11.96 6.62 2.76
N PHE A 88 -12.35 7.89 2.67
CA PHE A 88 -13.58 8.38 3.29
C PHE A 88 -14.52 9.07 2.31
N ILE A 89 -14.22 8.97 1.01
CA ILE A 89 -15.01 9.60 -0.04
C ILE A 89 -15.83 8.54 -0.75
N PRO A 90 -17.16 8.49 -0.53
CA PRO A 90 -18.00 7.52 -1.21
C PRO A 90 -18.07 7.82 -2.70
N ALA A 91 -18.10 6.78 -3.50
CA ALA A 91 -18.31 6.92 -4.93
C ALA A 91 -19.80 7.07 -5.23
N PRO A 92 -20.15 7.77 -6.31
CA PRO A 92 -21.55 7.86 -6.74
C PRO A 92 -22.16 6.50 -7.07
N ALA A 93 -23.45 6.35 -6.83
CA ALA A 93 -24.25 5.21 -7.30
C ALA A 93 -23.75 3.82 -6.87
N GLY A 94 -23.14 3.71 -5.69
CA GLY A 94 -22.73 2.43 -5.14
C GLY A 94 -21.43 1.88 -5.75
N GLU A 95 -20.76 2.64 -6.60
CA GLU A 95 -19.43 2.31 -7.07
C GLU A 95 -18.42 2.59 -5.96
N GLY A 96 -17.29 1.91 -6.01
CA GLY A 96 -16.18 2.17 -5.10
C GLY A 96 -15.13 3.05 -5.75
N GLN A 97 -14.08 3.32 -5.01
CA GLN A 97 -12.91 4.03 -5.51
C GLN A 97 -11.83 3.01 -5.89
N ASP A 98 -10.97 3.39 -6.83
CA ASP A 98 -9.92 2.51 -7.34
C ASP A 98 -8.55 2.98 -6.86
N PHE A 99 -7.69 2.03 -6.55
CA PHE A 99 -6.35 2.31 -5.99
C PHE A 99 -5.30 1.40 -6.61
N GLU A 100 -4.07 1.88 -6.62
CA GLU A 100 -2.92 1.15 -7.12
C GLU A 100 -1.77 1.32 -6.14
N GLY A 101 -0.98 0.27 -5.97
CA GLY A 101 0.15 0.30 -5.07
C GLY A 101 1.33 -0.50 -5.59
N THR A 102 2.53 -0.02 -5.25
CA THR A 102 3.80 -0.67 -5.59
C THR A 102 4.67 -0.72 -4.35
N ILE A 103 5.14 -1.91 -4.00
CA ILE A 103 6.12 -2.10 -2.92
C ILE A 103 7.50 -2.00 -3.55
N LEU A 104 8.33 -1.08 -3.03
CA LEU A 104 9.67 -0.81 -3.55
C LEU A 104 10.72 -1.55 -2.73
N GLY A 105 11.65 -2.20 -3.41
CA GLY A 105 12.75 -2.92 -2.79
C GLY A 105 13.45 -3.86 -3.75
N GLY A 106 14.21 -4.75 -3.19
CA GLY A 106 14.95 -5.71 -4.03
C GLY A 106 15.58 -6.88 -3.30
#